data_be60c90d58565ad3da6dbee4a7a591ef
#
_entry.id   be60c90d58565ad3da6dbee4a7a591ef
#
_cell.length_a   1.000
_cell.length_b   1.000
_cell.length_c   1.000
_cell.angle_alpha   90.00
_cell.angle_beta   90.00
_cell.angle_gamma   90.00
#
_symmetry.space_group_name_H-M   'P 1'
#
loop_
_entity.id
_entity.type
_entity.pdbx_description
1 polymer ?
#
loop_
_entity_poly.entity_id
_entity_poly.type
_entity_poly.pdbx_seq_one_letter_code
_entity_poly.pdbx_strand_id
1 'polypeptide(L)' 'MNISYSKTFEKSFSKYEKKLQEKIYLAIQNLPNGDVKKLKGNDIPPIFRLRISKYRVLFYMGETDIKILKVDSRGDVYK' A
#
# COMPACT_ATOMS: atom_id res chain seq x y z
N MET A 1 9.55 -11.24 4.06
CA MET A 1 9.69 -9.81 4.40
C MET A 1 8.80 -9.44 5.55
N ASN A 2 9.28 -8.55 6.40
CA ASN A 2 8.47 -8.04 7.50
C ASN A 2 7.59 -6.91 6.98
N ILE A 3 6.29 -6.98 7.27
CA ILE A 3 5.35 -5.97 6.83
C ILE A 3 4.80 -5.25 8.06
N SER A 4 4.91 -3.93 8.05
CA SER A 4 4.35 -3.09 9.10
C SER A 4 3.37 -2.09 8.49
N TYR A 5 2.51 -1.53 9.32
CA TYR A 5 1.44 -0.64 8.87
C TYR A 5 1.48 0.67 9.63
N SER A 6 1.32 1.77 8.92
CA SER A 6 1.22 3.08 9.54
C SER A 6 -0.14 3.25 10.19
N LYS A 7 -0.24 4.18 11.13
CA LYS A 7 -1.52 4.52 11.74
C LYS A 7 -2.48 5.13 10.72
N THR A 8 -1.95 5.89 9.77
CA THR A 8 -2.75 6.47 8.70
C THR A 8 -3.43 5.38 7.87
N PHE A 9 -2.67 4.34 7.51
CA PHE A 9 -3.22 3.21 6.79
C PHE A 9 -4.29 2.48 7.61
N GLU A 10 -3.98 2.16 8.86
CA GLU A 10 -4.89 1.43 9.73
C GLU A 10 -6.22 2.17 9.90
N LYS A 11 -6.15 3.48 10.03
CA LYS A 11 -7.33 4.32 10.19
C LYS A 11 -8.25 4.27 8.97
N SER A 12 -7.68 4.38 7.78
CA SER A 12 -8.44 4.28 6.53
C SER A 12 -8.97 2.88 6.31
N PHE A 13 -8.11 1.89 6.53
CA PHE A 13 -8.43 0.49 6.33
C PHE A 13 -9.60 0.03 7.20
N SER A 14 -9.64 0.49 8.45
CA SER A 14 -10.69 0.09 9.39
C SER A 14 -12.08 0.56 8.98
N LYS A 15 -12.17 1.55 8.11
CA LYS A 15 -13.45 2.08 7.64
C LYS A 15 -14.01 1.33 6.44
N TYR A 16 -13.22 0.49 5.82
CA TYR A 16 -13.66 -0.26 4.64
C TYR A 16 -14.47 -1.48 5.05
N GLU A 17 -15.37 -1.91 4.16
CA GLU A 17 -16.12 -3.12 4.42
C GLU A 17 -15.20 -4.34 4.39
N LYS A 18 -15.63 -5.40 5.04
CA LYS A 18 -14.79 -6.56 5.29
C LYS A 18 -14.25 -7.23 4.02
N LYS A 19 -15.06 -7.34 2.98
CA LYS A 19 -14.61 -7.93 1.71
C LYS A 19 -13.47 -7.15 1.09
N LEU A 20 -13.55 -5.83 1.16
CA LEU A 20 -12.49 -4.97 0.65
C LEU A 20 -11.24 -5.09 1.50
N GLN A 21 -11.41 -5.15 2.82
CA GLN A 21 -10.28 -5.34 3.73
C GLN A 21 -9.53 -6.63 3.41
N GLU A 22 -10.25 -7.72 3.18
CA GLU A 22 -9.62 -9.00 2.83
C GLU A 22 -8.87 -8.91 1.51
N LYS A 23 -9.47 -8.27 0.51
CA LYS A 23 -8.85 -8.11 -0.79
C LYS A 23 -7.54 -7.32 -0.70
N ILE A 24 -7.57 -6.22 0.04
CA ILE A 24 -6.39 -5.38 0.24
C ILE A 24 -5.33 -6.15 1.03
N TYR A 25 -5.74 -6.82 2.10
CA TYR A 25 -4.83 -7.59 2.92
C TYR A 25 -4.10 -8.68 2.12
N LEU A 26 -4.84 -9.44 1.34
CA LEU A 26 -4.25 -10.50 0.52
C LEU A 26 -3.26 -9.95 -0.51
N ALA A 27 -3.59 -8.81 -1.11
CA ALA A 27 -2.70 -8.18 -2.07
C ALA A 27 -1.42 -7.71 -1.40
N ILE A 28 -1.51 -7.18 -0.18
CA ILE A 28 -0.33 -6.75 0.58
C ILE A 28 0.52 -7.97 0.95
N GLN A 29 -0.08 -9.08 1.37
CA GLN A 29 0.65 -10.29 1.70
C GLN A 29 1.37 -10.88 0.49
N ASN A 30 0.90 -10.58 -0.70
CA ASN A 30 1.51 -11.07 -1.93
C ASN A 30 2.69 -10.22 -2.42
N LEU A 31 2.94 -9.07 -1.75
CA LEU A 31 4.06 -8.21 -2.14
C LEU A 31 5.39 -8.96 -2.06
N PRO A 32 6.33 -8.67 -2.96
CA PRO A 32 6.33 -7.59 -3.96
C PRO A 32 5.62 -7.92 -5.28
N ASN A 33 4.89 -9.02 -5.34
CA ASN A 33 4.12 -9.38 -6.54
C ASN A 33 2.86 -8.53 -6.64
N GLY A 34 2.25 -8.50 -7.81
CA GLY A 34 1.04 -7.74 -8.04
C GLY A 34 1.31 -6.53 -8.93
N ASP A 35 0.33 -5.64 -9.03
CA ASP A 35 0.44 -4.44 -9.84
C ASP A 35 1.18 -3.35 -9.07
N VAL A 36 2.51 -3.50 -9.02
CA VAL A 36 3.39 -2.65 -8.23
C VAL A 36 4.20 -1.76 -9.17
N LYS A 37 4.27 -0.48 -8.83
CA LYS A 37 5.05 0.47 -9.60
C LYS A 37 5.76 1.44 -8.66
N LYS A 38 7.03 1.72 -8.96
CA LYS A 38 7.80 2.71 -8.22
C LYS A 38 7.32 4.10 -8.59
N LEU A 39 7.08 4.94 -7.60
CA LEU A 39 6.70 6.32 -7.83
C LEU A 39 7.92 7.14 -8.19
N LYS A 40 7.73 8.15 -9.03
CA LYS A 40 8.79 9.09 -9.37
C LYS A 40 9.10 9.95 -8.16
N GLY A 41 10.38 10.30 -8.01
CA GLY A 41 10.83 11.15 -6.92
C GLY A 41 12.15 10.67 -6.38
N ASN A 42 12.68 11.42 -5.42
CA ASN A 42 13.96 11.15 -4.81
C ASN A 42 13.82 10.62 -3.38
N ASP A 43 12.71 9.98 -3.09
CA ASP A 43 12.48 9.42 -1.76
C ASP A 43 13.43 8.27 -1.46
N ILE A 44 13.95 8.28 -0.24
CA ILE A 44 14.84 7.23 0.26
C ILE A 44 14.33 6.82 1.63
N PRO A 45 13.82 5.59 1.81
CA PRO A 45 13.69 4.54 0.80
C PRO A 45 12.63 4.88 -0.26
N PRO A 46 12.71 4.24 -1.43
CA PRO A 46 11.77 4.54 -2.51
C PRO A 46 10.33 4.16 -2.14
N ILE A 47 9.40 4.95 -2.62
CA ILE A 47 7.97 4.72 -2.41
C ILE A 47 7.39 4.05 -3.64
N PHE A 48 6.58 3.02 -3.40
CA PHE A 48 5.91 2.26 -4.43
C PHE A 48 4.40 2.35 -4.25
N ARG A 49 3.66 2.05 -5.30
CA ARG A 49 2.22 1.89 -5.22
C ARG A 49 1.82 0.47 -5.59
N LEU A 50 0.85 -0.06 -4.89
CA LEU A 50 0.19 -1.32 -5.22
C LEU A 50 -1.24 -1.00 -5.60
N ARG A 51 -1.60 -1.33 -6.84
CA ARG A 51 -2.93 -1.05 -7.35
C ARG A 51 -3.85 -2.25 -7.10
N ILE A 52 -4.98 -1.97 -6.48
CA ILE A 52 -5.98 -3.00 -6.16
C ILE A 52 -7.34 -2.45 -6.58
N SER A 53 -7.84 -2.89 -7.75
CA SER A 53 -9.09 -2.35 -8.28
C SER A 53 -8.99 -0.83 -8.42
N LYS A 54 -9.88 -0.07 -7.79
CA LYS A 54 -9.83 1.40 -7.83
C LYS A 54 -9.02 2.01 -6.69
N TYR A 55 -8.39 1.17 -5.87
CA TYR A 55 -7.62 1.64 -4.72
C TYR A 55 -6.13 1.56 -4.99
N ARG A 56 -5.38 2.37 -4.27
CA ARG A 56 -3.93 2.36 -4.33
C ARG A 56 -3.36 2.34 -2.92
N VAL A 57 -2.38 1.47 -2.72
CA VAL A 57 -1.67 1.37 -1.45
C VAL A 57 -0.26 1.90 -1.68
N LEU A 58 0.14 2.89 -0.90
CA LEU A 58 1.52 3.39 -0.95
C LEU A 58 2.34 2.72 0.12
N PHE A 59 3.56 2.35 -0.22
CA PHE A 59 4.43 1.66 0.72
C PHE A 59 5.90 1.90 0.41
N TYR A 60 6.72 1.79 1.47
CA TYR A 60 8.17 1.70 1.33
C TYR A 60 8.54 0.25 1.18
N MET A 61 9.59 -0.03 0.42
CA MET A 61 10.12 -1.38 0.32
C MET A 61 11.65 -1.31 0.45
N GLY A 62 12.17 -1.86 1.53
CA GLY A 62 13.59 -2.02 1.75
C GLY A 62 14.01 -3.44 1.41
N GLU A 63 15.20 -3.84 1.84
CA GLU A 63 15.72 -5.17 1.56
C GLU A 63 14.94 -6.28 2.28
N THR A 64 14.55 -6.02 3.50
CA THR A 64 13.86 -7.02 4.34
C THR A 64 12.51 -6.58 4.84
N ASP A 65 12.18 -5.30 4.67
CA ASP A 65 10.98 -4.72 5.26
C ASP A 65 10.11 -4.01 4.23
N ILE A 66 8.80 -4.08 4.48
CA ILE A 66 7.81 -3.30 3.75
C ILE A 66 7.02 -2.52 4.78
N LYS A 67 6.89 -1.22 4.58
CA LYS A 67 6.06 -0.38 5.44
C LYS A 67 4.91 0.19 4.64
N ILE A 68 3.70 -0.18 5.02
CA ILE A 68 2.49 0.31 4.36
C ILE A 68 2.16 1.69 4.90
N LEU A 69 2.12 2.68 4.03
CA LEU A 69 1.96 4.08 4.41
C LEU A 69 0.52 4.53 4.43
N LYS A 70 -0.20 4.27 3.35
CA LYS A 70 -1.60 4.64 3.27
C LYS A 70 -2.30 3.94 2.11
N VAL A 71 -3.62 3.93 2.17
CA VAL A 71 -4.47 3.42 1.10
C VAL A 71 -5.55 4.46 0.83
N ASP A 72 -5.89 4.62 -0.44
CA ASP A 72 -6.94 5.57 -0.83
C ASP A 72 -7.53 5.13 -2.16
N SER A 73 -8.64 5.74 -2.53
CA SER A 73 -9.24 5.48 -3.80
C SER A 73 -8.45 6.17 -4.91
N ARG A 74 -8.70 5.74 -6.12
CA ARG A 74 -8.01 6.22 -7.31
C ARG A 74 -7.97 7.75 -7.39
N GLY A 75 -6.78 8.27 -7.67
CA GLY A 75 -6.58 9.69 -7.93
C GLY A 75 -6.24 10.51 -6.71
N ASP A 76 -6.70 10.13 -5.54
CA ASP A 76 -6.49 10.93 -4.32
C ASP A 76 -5.12 10.73 -3.70
N VAL A 77 -4.56 9.55 -3.88
CA VAL A 77 -3.27 9.19 -3.28
C VAL A 77 -2.11 10.00 -3.83
N TYR A 78 -2.23 10.45 -5.06
CA TYR A 78 -1.15 11.18 -5.74
C TYR A 78 -1.27 12.69 -5.71
N LYS A 79 -2.29 13.21 -5.09
CA LYS A 79 -2.51 14.65 -5.05
C LYS A 79 -1.79 15.31 -3.91
#